data_30c500681419fb3093c5aa93a91ac53c
#
_entry.id   30c500681419fb3093c5aa93a91ac53c
#
_cell.length_a   1.000
_cell.length_b   1.000
_cell.length_c   1.000
_cell.angle_alpha   90.00
_cell.angle_beta   90.00
_cell.angle_gamma   90.00
#
_symmetry.space_group_name_H-M   'P 1'
#
loop_
_entity.id
_entity.type
_entity.pdbx_description
1 polymer ?
#
loop_
_entity_poly.entity_id
_entity_poly.type
_entity_poly.pdbx_seq_one_letter_code
_entity_poly.pdbx_strand_id
1 'polypeptide(L)'
;MLHVIVVDDEKLARGRLRTLVAECTEPRAEVTAEAASATEAMALLASQRFDVALLDIHMPGADGLQLARTLAGLANPPQVVFVTAHTEHALQAFELEAVDYLTKPVRRERLAQALQKAERLAHMRKALQPDVAEDAWVVINERGRTLRVPLAEVLYFKAELKYVTVRTATRHYLLDGSLNQLEERYPERFLRVHRNALVAAQALRALERHTDPQEGEGWAVRLDGIDELVPVSRRQVAAVRELLGQ
;
A
#
# COMPACT_ATOMS: atom_id res chain seq x y z
N MET A 1 7.96 -14.55 -4.31
CA MET A 1 6.86 -15.22 -5.05
C MET A 1 5.86 -14.14 -5.43
N LEU A 2 5.48 -14.05 -6.70
CA LEU A 2 4.54 -13.04 -7.19
C LEU A 2 3.09 -13.48 -6.97
N HIS A 3 2.27 -12.61 -6.41
CA HIS A 3 0.82 -12.79 -6.28
C HIS A 3 0.12 -12.21 -7.50
N VAL A 4 -0.58 -13.06 -8.24
CA VAL A 4 -1.19 -12.70 -9.53
C VAL A 4 -2.71 -12.72 -9.42
N ILE A 5 -3.36 -11.67 -9.91
CA ILE A 5 -4.79 -11.68 -10.23
C ILE A 5 -4.99 -11.88 -11.72
N VAL A 6 -5.92 -12.76 -12.10
CA VAL A 6 -6.33 -12.98 -13.49
C VAL A 6 -7.72 -12.41 -13.69
N VAL A 7 -7.88 -11.52 -14.67
CA VAL A 7 -9.14 -10.85 -14.98
C VAL A 7 -9.50 -11.12 -16.44
N ASP A 8 -10.52 -11.96 -16.66
CA ASP A 8 -10.96 -12.41 -17.97
C ASP A 8 -12.38 -12.96 -17.82
N ASP A 9 -13.31 -12.64 -18.68
CA ASP A 9 -14.69 -13.13 -18.58
C ASP A 9 -14.81 -14.61 -18.90
N GLU A 10 -13.89 -15.15 -19.71
CA GLU A 10 -13.87 -16.55 -20.09
C GLU A 10 -13.24 -17.45 -19.00
N LYS A 11 -14.03 -18.28 -18.34
CA LYS A 11 -13.55 -19.22 -17.31
C LYS A 11 -12.43 -20.14 -17.79
N LEU A 12 -12.47 -20.58 -19.05
CA LEU A 12 -11.44 -21.46 -19.63
C LEU A 12 -10.11 -20.72 -19.81
N ALA A 13 -10.15 -19.44 -20.21
CA ALA A 13 -8.97 -18.60 -20.34
C ALA A 13 -8.31 -18.38 -18.96
N ARG A 14 -9.09 -18.07 -17.92
CA ARG A 14 -8.56 -17.96 -16.55
C ARG A 14 -7.92 -19.25 -16.07
N GLY A 15 -8.59 -20.39 -16.25
CA GLY A 15 -8.04 -21.70 -15.89
C GLY A 15 -6.73 -22.03 -16.60
N ARG A 16 -6.62 -21.67 -17.88
CA ARG A 16 -5.39 -21.86 -18.67
C ARG A 16 -4.26 -20.96 -18.14
N LEU A 17 -4.54 -19.69 -17.88
CA LEU A 17 -3.53 -18.75 -17.33
C LEU A 17 -3.05 -19.21 -15.95
N ARG A 18 -3.95 -19.67 -15.08
CA ARG A 18 -3.58 -20.24 -13.78
C ARG A 18 -2.61 -21.42 -13.93
N THR A 19 -2.89 -22.35 -14.85
CA THR A 19 -1.98 -23.48 -15.12
C THR A 19 -0.63 -22.99 -15.61
N LEU A 20 -0.59 -22.06 -16.58
CA LEU A 20 0.65 -21.52 -17.12
C LEU A 20 1.47 -20.75 -16.07
N VAL A 21 0.82 -19.99 -15.19
CA VAL A 21 1.49 -19.29 -14.07
C VAL A 21 2.10 -20.30 -13.11
N ALA A 22 1.38 -21.36 -12.75
CA ALA A 22 1.88 -22.40 -11.84
C ALA A 22 3.07 -23.19 -12.43
N GLU A 23 3.18 -23.28 -13.76
CA GLU A 23 4.31 -23.91 -14.47
C GLU A 23 5.54 -22.98 -14.56
N CYS A 24 5.42 -21.69 -14.23
CA CYS A 24 6.55 -20.76 -14.23
C CYS A 24 7.41 -21.00 -12.98
N THR A 25 8.66 -21.39 -13.18
CA THR A 25 9.63 -21.63 -12.11
C THR A 25 10.44 -20.39 -11.75
N GLU A 26 10.66 -19.51 -12.73
CA GLU A 26 11.38 -18.24 -12.61
C GLU A 26 10.69 -17.13 -13.44
N PRO A 27 10.08 -16.13 -12.76
CA PRO A 27 9.91 -16.02 -11.31
C PRO A 27 8.84 -16.99 -10.78
N ARG A 28 8.93 -17.36 -9.51
CA ARG A 28 7.84 -18.10 -8.87
C ARG A 28 6.63 -17.18 -8.72
N ALA A 29 5.51 -17.61 -9.28
CA ALA A 29 4.26 -16.87 -9.26
C ALA A 29 3.08 -17.79 -8.95
N GLU A 30 2.04 -17.23 -8.34
CA GLU A 30 0.81 -17.92 -7.99
C GLU A 30 -0.39 -17.06 -8.32
N VAL A 31 -1.41 -17.63 -8.95
CA VAL A 31 -2.71 -16.97 -9.12
C VAL A 31 -3.48 -17.08 -7.80
N THR A 32 -3.52 -15.98 -7.06
CA THR A 32 -4.19 -15.90 -5.76
C THR A 32 -5.63 -15.42 -5.84
N ALA A 33 -6.03 -14.83 -6.99
CA ALA A 33 -7.41 -14.48 -7.27
C ALA A 33 -7.74 -14.51 -8.77
N GLU A 34 -9.01 -14.75 -9.07
CA GLU A 34 -9.59 -14.67 -10.41
C GLU A 34 -10.82 -13.76 -10.37
N ALA A 35 -11.03 -12.97 -11.41
CA ALA A 35 -12.20 -12.12 -11.58
C ALA A 35 -12.77 -12.30 -13.01
N ALA A 36 -14.09 -12.34 -13.12
CA ALA A 36 -14.77 -12.43 -14.42
C ALA A 36 -15.21 -11.06 -14.97
N SER A 37 -14.94 -9.98 -14.23
CA SER A 37 -15.29 -8.61 -14.59
C SER A 37 -14.39 -7.57 -13.91
N ALA A 38 -14.38 -6.36 -14.44
CA ALA A 38 -13.69 -5.23 -13.81
C ALA A 38 -14.23 -4.92 -12.41
N THR A 39 -15.54 -5.04 -12.19
CA THR A 39 -16.17 -4.80 -10.88
C THR A 39 -15.69 -5.81 -9.84
N GLU A 40 -15.63 -7.08 -10.20
CA GLU A 40 -15.13 -8.14 -9.32
C GLU A 40 -13.63 -7.94 -9.02
N ALA A 41 -12.84 -7.59 -10.05
CA ALA A 41 -11.43 -7.29 -9.89
C ALA A 41 -11.20 -6.13 -8.91
N MET A 42 -11.95 -5.04 -9.02
CA MET A 42 -11.86 -3.89 -8.10
C MET A 42 -12.23 -4.25 -6.66
N ALA A 43 -13.24 -5.11 -6.46
CA ALA A 43 -13.61 -5.58 -5.12
C ALA A 43 -12.49 -6.42 -4.48
N LEU A 44 -11.82 -7.28 -5.26
CA LEU A 44 -10.67 -8.07 -4.81
C LEU A 44 -9.47 -7.18 -4.49
N LEU A 45 -9.17 -6.20 -5.35
CA LEU A 45 -8.07 -5.25 -5.17
C LEU A 45 -8.26 -4.31 -3.96
N ALA A 46 -9.50 -4.07 -3.54
CA ALA A 46 -9.80 -3.32 -2.31
C ALA A 46 -9.47 -4.11 -1.03
N SER A 47 -9.49 -5.44 -1.09
CA SER A 47 -9.31 -6.33 0.06
C SER A 47 -7.96 -7.07 0.08
N GLN A 48 -7.30 -7.16 -1.08
CA GLN A 48 -6.06 -7.92 -1.24
C GLN A 48 -5.08 -7.16 -2.13
N ARG A 49 -3.78 -7.43 -1.94
CA ARG A 49 -2.71 -6.88 -2.77
C ARG A 49 -2.23 -7.92 -3.77
N PHE A 50 -1.94 -7.45 -4.97
CA PHE A 50 -1.38 -8.27 -6.04
C PHE A 50 -0.16 -7.58 -6.62
N ASP A 51 0.84 -8.37 -7.01
CA ASP A 51 2.05 -7.87 -7.66
C ASP A 51 1.81 -7.68 -9.16
N VAL A 52 1.01 -8.57 -9.78
CA VAL A 52 0.72 -8.58 -11.21
C VAL A 52 -0.77 -8.76 -11.46
N ALA A 53 -1.30 -8.01 -12.43
CA ALA A 53 -2.63 -8.20 -12.98
C ALA A 53 -2.54 -8.64 -14.45
N LEU A 54 -3.01 -9.86 -14.74
CA LEU A 54 -3.20 -10.36 -16.10
C LEU A 54 -4.61 -9.99 -16.54
N LEU A 55 -4.75 -9.04 -17.48
CA LEU A 55 -6.03 -8.45 -17.84
C LEU A 55 -6.40 -8.78 -19.29
N ASP A 56 -7.59 -9.32 -19.52
CA ASP A 56 -8.17 -9.25 -20.86
C ASP A 56 -8.67 -7.83 -21.14
N ILE A 57 -8.52 -7.40 -22.38
CA ILE A 57 -9.01 -6.09 -22.82
C ILE A 57 -10.51 -6.14 -23.07
N HIS A 58 -11.00 -7.19 -23.72
CA HIS A 58 -12.39 -7.33 -24.13
C HIS A 58 -13.19 -8.16 -23.14
N MET A 59 -13.87 -7.48 -22.24
CA MET A 59 -14.81 -8.10 -21.30
C MET A 59 -16.19 -7.44 -21.43
N PRO A 60 -17.28 -8.20 -21.35
CA PRO A 60 -18.63 -7.65 -21.43
C PRO A 60 -18.86 -6.56 -20.36
N GLY A 61 -19.31 -5.39 -20.78
CA GLY A 61 -19.69 -4.29 -19.89
C GLY A 61 -18.54 -3.48 -19.28
N ALA A 62 -17.28 -3.86 -19.50
CA ALA A 62 -16.13 -3.06 -19.05
C ALA A 62 -14.91 -3.32 -19.95
N ASP A 63 -14.23 -2.25 -20.33
CA ASP A 63 -12.98 -2.29 -21.06
C ASP A 63 -11.80 -2.54 -20.10
N GLY A 64 -11.00 -3.57 -20.36
CA GLY A 64 -9.79 -3.85 -19.59
C GLY A 64 -8.78 -2.70 -19.59
N LEU A 65 -8.77 -1.85 -20.63
CA LEU A 65 -7.96 -0.64 -20.68
C LEU A 65 -8.45 0.40 -19.64
N GLN A 66 -9.77 0.51 -19.46
CA GLN A 66 -10.33 1.39 -18.43
C GLN A 66 -10.01 0.87 -17.02
N LEU A 67 -10.08 -0.44 -16.82
CA LEU A 67 -9.64 -1.05 -15.57
C LEU A 67 -8.16 -0.73 -15.29
N ALA A 68 -7.28 -0.90 -16.28
CA ALA A 68 -5.85 -0.59 -16.14
C ALA A 68 -5.59 0.87 -15.76
N ARG A 69 -6.34 1.84 -16.35
CA ARG A 69 -6.28 3.25 -15.96
C ARG A 69 -6.67 3.46 -14.50
N THR A 70 -7.72 2.78 -14.05
CA THR A 70 -8.17 2.85 -12.65
C THR A 70 -7.12 2.27 -11.71
N LEU A 71 -6.50 1.15 -12.09
CA LEU A 71 -5.43 0.52 -11.32
C LEU A 71 -4.20 1.43 -11.18
N ALA A 72 -3.83 2.15 -12.24
CA ALA A 72 -2.69 3.08 -12.21
C ALA A 72 -2.86 4.21 -11.18
N GLY A 73 -4.09 4.55 -10.80
CA GLY A 73 -4.40 5.54 -9.76
C GLY A 73 -4.35 5.00 -8.32
N LEU A 74 -4.12 3.71 -8.10
CA LEU A 74 -4.01 3.14 -6.76
C LEU A 74 -2.68 3.53 -6.10
N ALA A 75 -2.66 3.61 -4.77
CA ALA A 75 -1.44 3.88 -4.01
C ALA A 75 -0.34 2.83 -4.27
N ASN A 76 -0.74 1.57 -4.45
CA ASN A 76 0.16 0.45 -4.78
C ASN A 76 -0.43 -0.35 -5.95
N PRO A 77 -0.28 0.13 -7.19
CA PRO A 77 -0.86 -0.54 -8.35
C PRO A 77 -0.12 -1.82 -8.68
N PRO A 78 -0.83 -2.92 -9.03
CA PRO A 78 -0.19 -4.10 -9.57
C PRO A 78 0.45 -3.78 -10.93
N GLN A 79 1.46 -4.54 -11.33
CA GLN A 79 2.03 -4.47 -12.66
C GLN A 79 1.04 -5.06 -13.67
N VAL A 80 0.62 -4.29 -14.66
CA VAL A 80 -0.38 -4.73 -15.65
C VAL A 80 0.27 -5.42 -16.81
N VAL A 81 -0.22 -6.61 -17.14
CA VAL A 81 0.10 -7.37 -18.37
C VAL A 81 -1.22 -7.65 -19.08
N PHE A 82 -1.38 -7.13 -20.28
CA PHE A 82 -2.56 -7.44 -21.07
C PHE A 82 -2.45 -8.81 -21.73
N VAL A 83 -3.58 -9.54 -21.75
CA VAL A 83 -3.70 -10.87 -22.35
C VAL A 83 -4.97 -10.88 -23.20
N THR A 84 -4.86 -10.75 -24.52
CA THR A 84 -6.03 -10.59 -25.38
C THR A 84 -5.88 -11.31 -26.72
N ALA A 85 -7.00 -11.57 -27.39
CA ALA A 85 -7.02 -12.12 -28.74
C ALA A 85 -6.76 -11.06 -29.83
N HIS A 86 -6.89 -9.77 -29.48
CA HIS A 86 -6.85 -8.63 -30.42
C HIS A 86 -5.52 -7.90 -30.36
N THR A 87 -4.86 -7.73 -31.51
CA THR A 87 -3.54 -7.06 -31.61
C THR A 87 -3.64 -5.55 -31.81
N GLU A 88 -4.79 -5.03 -32.14
CA GLU A 88 -5.03 -3.62 -32.48
C GLU A 88 -4.94 -2.66 -31.29
N HIS A 89 -5.02 -3.15 -30.04
CA HIS A 89 -4.92 -2.35 -28.82
C HIS A 89 -3.50 -2.26 -28.23
N ALA A 90 -2.50 -2.81 -28.91
CA ALA A 90 -1.12 -2.80 -28.40
C ALA A 90 -0.58 -1.36 -28.21
N LEU A 91 -0.96 -0.41 -29.07
CA LEU A 91 -0.55 0.97 -28.94
C LEU A 91 -1.15 1.64 -27.67
N GLN A 92 -2.43 1.38 -27.41
CA GLN A 92 -3.12 1.90 -26.22
C GLN A 92 -2.58 1.26 -24.92
N ALA A 93 -2.22 -0.02 -24.96
CA ALA A 93 -1.56 -0.70 -23.84
C ALA A 93 -0.20 -0.06 -23.52
N PHE A 94 0.53 0.38 -24.54
CA PHE A 94 1.81 1.08 -24.37
C PHE A 94 1.63 2.46 -23.72
N GLU A 95 0.60 3.22 -24.10
CA GLU A 95 0.25 4.51 -23.49
C GLU A 95 -0.12 4.39 -22.01
N LEU A 96 -0.57 3.20 -21.56
CA LEU A 96 -0.93 2.91 -20.18
C LEU A 96 0.25 2.35 -19.36
N GLU A 97 1.47 2.42 -19.88
CA GLU A 97 2.69 1.90 -19.23
C GLU A 97 2.55 0.44 -18.79
N ALA A 98 1.76 -0.36 -19.53
CA ALA A 98 1.66 -1.78 -19.27
C ALA A 98 3.03 -2.47 -19.39
N VAL A 99 3.28 -3.42 -18.54
CA VAL A 99 4.55 -4.15 -18.51
C VAL A 99 4.76 -4.94 -19.78
N ASP A 100 3.73 -5.61 -20.26
CA ASP A 100 3.77 -6.40 -21.49
C ASP A 100 2.37 -6.59 -22.07
N TYR A 101 2.35 -7.12 -23.29
CA TYR A 101 1.17 -7.43 -24.06
C TYR A 101 1.28 -8.84 -24.64
N LEU A 102 0.39 -9.73 -24.27
CA LEU A 102 0.38 -11.13 -24.67
C LEU A 102 -0.84 -11.44 -25.54
N THR A 103 -0.61 -12.03 -26.69
CA THR A 103 -1.70 -12.49 -27.57
C THR A 103 -2.15 -13.89 -27.19
N LYS A 104 -3.46 -14.12 -27.16
CA LYS A 104 -4.05 -15.46 -27.03
C LYS A 104 -3.86 -16.24 -28.35
N PRO A 105 -3.47 -17.52 -28.32
CA PRO A 105 -3.19 -18.37 -27.16
C PRO A 105 -1.80 -18.04 -26.53
N VAL A 106 -1.80 -17.80 -25.22
CA VAL A 106 -0.57 -17.46 -24.48
C VAL A 106 0.38 -18.65 -24.46
N ARG A 107 1.65 -18.40 -24.79
CA ARG A 107 2.74 -19.38 -24.67
C ARG A 107 3.45 -19.21 -23.35
N ARG A 108 3.82 -20.32 -22.71
CA ARG A 108 4.48 -20.32 -21.40
C ARG A 108 5.71 -19.42 -21.35
N GLU A 109 6.57 -19.50 -22.37
CA GLU A 109 7.81 -18.74 -22.46
C GLU A 109 7.54 -17.22 -22.49
N ARG A 110 6.49 -16.79 -23.22
CA ARG A 110 6.09 -15.38 -23.27
C ARG A 110 5.53 -14.89 -21.95
N LEU A 111 4.71 -15.71 -21.26
CA LEU A 111 4.19 -15.39 -19.94
C LEU A 111 5.34 -15.29 -18.92
N ALA A 112 6.29 -16.22 -18.92
CA ALA A 112 7.44 -16.19 -18.04
C ALA A 112 8.27 -14.90 -18.22
N GLN A 113 8.52 -14.46 -19.47
CA GLN A 113 9.21 -13.21 -19.78
C GLN A 113 8.44 -11.99 -19.24
N ALA A 114 7.12 -11.95 -19.41
CA ALA A 114 6.29 -10.87 -18.90
C ALA A 114 6.31 -10.81 -17.36
N LEU A 115 6.25 -11.96 -16.68
CA LEU A 115 6.34 -12.04 -15.23
C LEU A 115 7.74 -11.63 -14.71
N GLN A 116 8.83 -12.02 -15.40
CA GLN A 116 10.18 -11.55 -15.06
C GLN A 116 10.32 -10.04 -15.20
N LYS A 117 9.73 -9.45 -16.24
CA LYS A 117 9.72 -8.00 -16.42
C LYS A 117 8.92 -7.30 -15.33
N ALA A 118 7.75 -7.86 -14.98
CA ALA A 118 6.92 -7.36 -13.90
C ALA A 118 7.65 -7.41 -12.54
N GLU A 119 8.32 -8.52 -12.24
CA GLU A 119 9.11 -8.67 -11.01
C GLU A 119 10.23 -7.63 -10.93
N ARG A 120 10.99 -7.44 -12.02
CA ARG A 120 12.05 -6.40 -12.06
C ARG A 120 11.50 -5.00 -11.83
N LEU A 121 10.39 -4.63 -12.47
CA LEU A 121 9.77 -3.33 -12.30
C LEU A 121 9.19 -3.15 -10.89
N ALA A 122 8.62 -4.18 -10.29
CA ALA A 122 8.16 -4.16 -8.91
C ALA A 122 9.34 -3.97 -7.94
N HIS A 123 10.46 -4.64 -8.14
CA HIS A 123 11.69 -4.44 -7.35
C HIS A 123 12.29 -3.06 -7.54
N MET A 124 12.33 -2.53 -8.78
CA MET A 124 12.80 -1.17 -9.04
C MET A 124 11.90 -0.12 -8.38
N ARG A 125 10.58 -0.30 -8.43
CA ARG A 125 9.63 0.58 -7.74
C ARG A 125 9.84 0.54 -6.23
N LYS A 126 10.02 -0.65 -5.63
CA LYS A 126 10.38 -0.80 -4.21
C LYS A 126 11.71 -0.11 -3.88
N ALA A 127 12.70 -0.17 -4.75
CA ALA A 127 14.00 0.49 -4.53
C ALA A 127 13.93 2.02 -4.68
N LEU A 128 13.00 2.54 -5.49
CA LEU A 128 12.80 3.97 -5.73
C LEU A 128 11.77 4.60 -4.77
N GLN A 129 10.85 3.81 -4.24
CA GLN A 129 10.00 4.20 -3.12
C GLN A 129 10.75 3.79 -1.86
N PRO A 130 11.14 4.71 -0.98
CA PRO A 130 11.61 4.33 0.34
C PRO A 130 10.50 3.49 0.96
N ASP A 131 10.85 2.25 1.29
CA ASP A 131 9.95 1.19 1.76
C ASP A 131 8.87 1.75 2.71
N VAL A 132 7.65 1.89 2.19
CA VAL A 132 6.46 1.82 3.03
C VAL A 132 6.20 0.32 3.25
N ALA A 133 7.22 -0.35 3.75
CA ALA A 133 7.16 -1.77 4.02
C ALA A 133 6.18 -1.98 5.17
N GLU A 134 5.25 -2.88 4.98
CA GLU A 134 4.51 -3.52 6.08
C GLU A 134 5.47 -4.11 7.13
N ASP A 135 6.76 -4.24 6.79
CA ASP A 135 7.85 -4.73 7.63
C ASP A 135 8.82 -3.64 8.14
N ALA A 136 8.46 -2.36 8.05
CA ALA A 136 9.29 -1.33 8.67
C ALA A 136 9.22 -1.45 10.20
N TRP A 137 10.39 -1.49 10.82
CA TRP A 137 10.54 -1.64 12.26
C TRP A 137 11.14 -0.39 12.88
N VAL A 138 10.66 0.00 14.04
CA VAL A 138 11.39 0.90 14.92
C VAL A 138 12.29 0.06 15.79
N VAL A 139 13.60 0.32 15.71
CA VAL A 139 14.59 -0.37 16.55
C VAL A 139 14.72 0.40 17.85
N ILE A 140 14.43 -0.25 18.96
CA ILE A 140 14.44 0.30 20.31
C ILE A 140 15.48 -0.43 21.14
N ASN A 141 16.37 0.33 21.78
CA ASN A 141 17.35 -0.21 22.70
C ASN A 141 16.90 0.04 24.14
N GLU A 142 16.41 -1.00 24.81
CA GLU A 142 15.93 -0.90 26.19
C GLU A 142 16.70 -1.89 27.08
N ARG A 143 17.34 -1.37 28.15
CA ARG A 143 18.03 -2.18 29.18
C ARG A 143 18.98 -3.26 28.62
N GLY A 144 19.74 -2.92 27.58
CA GLY A 144 20.69 -3.83 26.95
C GLY A 144 20.05 -4.86 26.00
N ARG A 145 18.78 -4.71 25.67
CA ARG A 145 18.07 -5.49 24.68
C ARG A 145 17.68 -4.63 23.49
N THR A 146 17.86 -5.15 22.30
CA THR A 146 17.37 -4.53 21.06
C THR A 146 16.02 -5.15 20.71
N LEU A 147 14.98 -4.31 20.65
CA LEU A 147 13.63 -4.70 20.28
C LEU A 147 13.32 -4.14 18.87
N ARG A 148 12.58 -4.91 18.10
CA ARG A 148 12.01 -4.45 16.82
C ARG A 148 10.52 -4.32 17.00
N VAL A 149 10.02 -3.09 16.94
CA VAL A 149 8.58 -2.79 17.01
C VAL A 149 8.06 -2.53 15.60
N PRO A 150 7.07 -3.31 15.12
CA PRO A 150 6.50 -3.06 13.79
C PRO A 150 5.98 -1.65 13.68
N LEU A 151 6.36 -0.92 12.64
CA LEU A 151 5.91 0.45 12.44
C LEU A 151 4.38 0.53 12.25
N ALA A 152 3.77 -0.53 11.76
CA ALA A 152 2.33 -0.68 11.62
C ALA A 152 1.59 -0.69 12.97
N GLU A 153 2.25 -1.10 14.06
CA GLU A 153 1.70 -1.10 15.43
C GLU A 153 1.84 0.25 16.12
N VAL A 154 2.68 1.15 15.59
CA VAL A 154 2.96 2.44 16.20
C VAL A 154 1.81 3.41 15.94
N LEU A 155 1.17 3.89 16.99
CA LEU A 155 0.07 4.85 16.94
C LEU A 155 0.54 6.30 16.97
N TYR A 156 1.56 6.60 17.80
CA TYR A 156 2.18 7.91 17.80
C TYR A 156 3.62 7.87 18.32
N PHE A 157 4.36 8.92 17.99
CA PHE A 157 5.63 9.28 18.59
C PHE A 157 5.46 10.60 19.34
N LYS A 158 5.95 10.69 20.56
CA LYS A 158 5.90 11.93 21.38
C LYS A 158 7.26 12.23 21.98
N ALA A 159 7.78 13.41 21.69
CA ALA A 159 9.03 13.86 22.30
C ALA A 159 8.79 14.33 23.74
N GLU A 160 9.49 13.74 24.68
CA GLU A 160 9.46 14.07 26.10
C GLU A 160 10.90 14.11 26.64
N LEU A 161 11.31 15.30 27.08
CA LEU A 161 12.67 15.52 27.60
C LEU A 161 13.78 15.11 26.61
N LYS A 162 14.45 13.97 26.85
CA LYS A 162 15.58 13.47 26.08
C LYS A 162 15.21 12.36 25.09
N TYR A 163 14.01 11.79 25.20
CA TYR A 163 13.60 10.60 24.47
C TYR A 163 12.35 10.86 23.65
N VAL A 164 12.13 9.99 22.69
CA VAL A 164 10.87 9.90 21.98
C VAL A 164 10.12 8.68 22.48
N THR A 165 8.96 8.91 23.08
CA THR A 165 8.03 7.84 23.43
C THR A 165 7.40 7.29 22.16
N VAL A 166 7.51 5.96 21.96
CA VAL A 166 6.87 5.20 20.88
C VAL A 166 5.66 4.49 21.48
N ARG A 167 4.46 4.85 21.05
CA ARG A 167 3.21 4.27 21.57
C ARG A 167 2.61 3.28 20.58
N THR A 168 2.36 2.08 21.06
CA THR A 168 1.51 1.07 20.40
C THR A 168 0.21 0.91 21.18
N ALA A 169 -0.73 0.12 20.68
CA ALA A 169 -1.99 -0.12 21.40
C ALA A 169 -1.78 -0.72 22.80
N THR A 170 -0.71 -1.49 23.00
CA THR A 170 -0.48 -2.25 24.23
C THR A 170 0.69 -1.78 25.07
N ARG A 171 1.65 -1.03 24.50
CA ARG A 171 2.92 -0.68 25.18
C ARG A 171 3.44 0.68 24.82
N HIS A 172 4.30 1.21 25.71
CA HIS A 172 5.16 2.36 25.48
C HIS A 172 6.62 1.90 25.42
N TYR A 173 7.39 2.51 24.54
CA TYR A 173 8.82 2.31 24.44
C TYR A 173 9.54 3.65 24.38
N LEU A 174 10.81 3.66 24.76
CA LEU A 174 11.65 4.85 24.68
C LEU A 174 12.64 4.68 23.51
N LEU A 175 12.67 5.65 22.62
CA LEU A 175 13.53 5.69 21.46
C LEU A 175 14.52 6.85 21.59
N ASP A 176 15.80 6.57 21.39
CA ASP A 176 16.81 7.61 21.22
C ASP A 176 16.69 8.18 19.79
N GLY A 177 16.40 9.47 19.68
CA GLY A 177 16.25 10.13 18.39
C GLY A 177 15.43 11.40 18.46
N SER A 178 15.12 11.95 17.28
CA SER A 178 14.28 13.14 17.18
C SER A 178 13.04 12.89 16.33
N LEU A 179 11.95 13.62 16.63
CA LEU A 179 10.74 13.56 15.81
C LEU A 179 10.98 14.03 14.39
N ASN A 180 11.92 14.94 14.14
CA ASN A 180 12.23 15.42 12.80
C ASN A 180 12.79 14.29 11.93
N GLN A 181 13.71 13.49 12.48
CA GLN A 181 14.25 12.32 11.77
C GLN A 181 13.17 11.27 11.45
N LEU A 182 12.21 11.09 12.36
CA LEU A 182 11.09 10.16 12.14
C LEU A 182 10.11 10.69 11.10
N GLU A 183 9.83 12.00 11.10
CA GLU A 183 8.98 12.68 10.13
C GLU A 183 9.58 12.60 8.71
N GLU A 184 10.88 12.87 8.58
CA GLU A 184 11.62 12.74 7.31
C GLU A 184 11.69 11.29 6.80
N ARG A 185 11.82 10.35 7.74
CA ARG A 185 11.95 8.92 7.39
C ARG A 185 10.61 8.28 7.02
N TYR A 186 9.49 8.76 7.57
CA TYR A 186 8.16 8.15 7.41
C TYR A 186 7.06 9.17 7.07
N PRO A 187 7.26 10.05 6.07
CA PRO A 187 6.35 11.17 5.78
C PRO A 187 4.95 10.72 5.38
N GLU A 188 4.84 9.54 4.70
CA GLU A 188 3.57 8.97 4.23
C GLU A 188 2.75 8.30 5.35
N ARG A 189 3.38 7.97 6.48
CA ARG A 189 2.75 7.22 7.57
C ARG A 189 2.36 8.05 8.76
N PHE A 190 3.14 9.07 9.07
CA PHE A 190 2.97 9.87 10.27
C PHE A 190 2.77 11.34 9.94
N LEU A 191 1.72 11.91 10.53
CA LEU A 191 1.43 13.33 10.43
C LEU A 191 1.96 14.05 11.68
N ARG A 192 2.67 15.17 11.47
CA ARG A 192 3.02 16.07 12.55
C ARG A 192 1.80 16.84 13.03
N VAL A 193 1.27 16.48 14.20
CA VAL A 193 0.08 17.14 14.77
C VAL A 193 0.44 18.21 15.80
N HIS A 194 1.60 18.05 16.44
CA HIS A 194 2.10 19.00 17.43
C HIS A 194 3.63 19.11 17.33
N ARG A 195 4.22 20.20 17.90
CA ARG A 195 5.69 20.37 17.96
C ARG A 195 6.41 19.16 18.59
N ASN A 196 5.73 18.44 19.48
CA ASN A 196 6.25 17.28 20.18
C ASN A 196 5.54 15.96 19.82
N ALA A 197 4.68 15.90 18.78
CA ALA A 197 3.93 14.70 18.46
C ALA A 197 3.77 14.45 16.96
N LEU A 198 4.01 13.19 16.55
CA LEU A 198 3.68 12.61 15.26
C LEU A 198 2.65 11.51 15.49
N VAL A 199 1.56 11.46 14.73
CA VAL A 199 0.53 10.41 14.82
C VAL A 199 0.45 9.62 13.54
N ALA A 200 0.15 8.33 13.66
CA ALA A 200 -0.09 7.47 12.51
C ALA A 200 -1.37 7.92 11.80
N ALA A 201 -1.28 8.29 10.53
CA ALA A 201 -2.41 8.80 9.75
C ALA A 201 -3.57 7.80 9.69
N GLN A 202 -3.26 6.51 9.55
CA GLN A 202 -4.25 5.43 9.51
C GLN A 202 -4.98 5.18 10.84
N ALA A 203 -4.39 5.60 11.97
CA ALA A 203 -4.98 5.42 13.30
C ALA A 203 -5.90 6.59 13.71
N LEU A 204 -5.93 7.68 12.93
CA LEU A 204 -6.79 8.83 13.20
C LEU A 204 -8.27 8.45 13.11
N ARG A 205 -9.06 8.79 14.17
CA ARG A 205 -10.50 8.53 14.23
C ARG A 205 -11.34 9.79 14.33
N ALA A 206 -10.91 10.73 15.16
CA ALA A 206 -11.65 11.97 15.37
C ALA A 206 -10.71 13.11 15.76
N LEU A 207 -11.15 14.33 15.45
CA LEU A 207 -10.58 15.58 15.98
C LEU A 207 -11.62 16.20 16.89
N GLU A 208 -11.28 16.40 18.14
CA GLU A 208 -12.21 16.90 19.16
C GLU A 208 -11.61 18.04 19.99
N ARG A 209 -12.48 18.84 20.62
CA ARG A 209 -12.04 19.83 21.59
C ARG A 209 -11.61 19.15 22.87
N HIS A 210 -10.47 19.56 23.40
CA HIS A 210 -9.90 19.01 24.61
C HIS A 210 -9.32 20.14 25.47
N THR A 211 -9.48 20.02 26.78
CA THR A 211 -8.83 20.92 27.75
C THR A 211 -7.64 20.19 28.34
N ASP A 212 -6.45 20.59 27.90
CA ASP A 212 -5.20 20.08 28.47
C ASP A 212 -4.90 20.83 29.81
N PRO A 213 -4.55 20.10 30.90
CA PRO A 213 -4.23 20.72 32.18
C PRO A 213 -3.07 21.71 32.13
N GLN A 214 -2.14 21.57 31.16
CA GLN A 214 -0.94 22.40 31.02
C GLN A 214 -1.06 23.47 29.91
N GLU A 215 -1.76 23.15 28.80
CA GLU A 215 -1.85 24.02 27.62
C GLU A 215 -3.22 24.71 27.47
N GLY A 216 -4.22 24.34 28.31
CA GLY A 216 -5.56 24.95 28.29
C GLY A 216 -6.47 24.35 27.20
N GLU A 217 -7.50 25.14 26.76
CA GLU A 217 -8.43 24.70 25.71
C GLU A 217 -7.75 24.64 24.36
N GLY A 218 -7.87 23.47 23.70
CA GLY A 218 -7.24 23.19 22.41
C GLY A 218 -7.98 22.15 21.60
N TRP A 219 -7.29 21.60 20.63
CA TRP A 219 -7.71 20.48 19.82
C TRP A 219 -6.86 19.25 20.13
N ALA A 220 -7.46 18.08 20.10
CA ALA A 220 -6.76 16.82 20.22
C ALA A 220 -7.32 15.80 19.25
N VAL A 221 -6.52 14.83 18.85
CA VAL A 221 -6.95 13.69 18.04
C VAL A 221 -7.15 12.47 18.90
N ARG A 222 -8.21 11.72 18.58
CA ARG A 222 -8.47 10.38 19.04
C ARG A 222 -7.87 9.39 18.06
N LEU A 223 -7.15 8.41 18.58
CA LEU A 223 -6.53 7.35 17.79
C LEU A 223 -7.22 6.02 18.08
N ASP A 224 -7.22 5.14 17.08
CA ASP A 224 -7.75 3.79 17.23
C ASP A 224 -6.89 2.96 18.21
N GLY A 225 -7.57 2.15 19.04
CA GLY A 225 -6.90 1.23 19.97
C GLY A 225 -6.35 1.84 21.26
N ILE A 226 -6.52 3.15 21.50
CA ILE A 226 -6.16 3.81 22.77
C ILE A 226 -7.17 4.90 23.13
N ASP A 227 -7.34 5.12 24.47
CA ASP A 227 -8.21 6.17 24.98
C ASP A 227 -7.52 7.53 25.15
N GLU A 228 -6.19 7.54 25.05
CA GLU A 228 -5.38 8.73 25.16
C GLU A 228 -5.65 9.70 24.00
N LEU A 229 -5.79 10.99 24.34
CA LEU A 229 -5.89 12.05 23.35
C LEU A 229 -4.51 12.68 23.10
N VAL A 230 -4.18 12.90 21.83
CA VAL A 230 -2.93 13.57 21.46
C VAL A 230 -3.21 15.02 21.07
N PRO A 231 -2.61 16.01 21.74
CA PRO A 231 -2.83 17.43 21.44
C PRO A 231 -2.46 17.79 19.99
N VAL A 232 -3.25 18.68 19.39
CA VAL A 232 -3.05 19.18 18.03
C VAL A 232 -2.81 20.68 18.06
N SER A 233 -1.71 21.13 17.49
CA SER A 233 -1.44 22.57 17.37
C SER A 233 -2.43 23.24 16.41
N ARG A 234 -2.78 24.52 16.67
CA ARG A 234 -3.74 25.27 15.83
C ARG A 234 -3.38 25.26 14.35
N ARG A 235 -2.08 25.23 14.01
CA ARG A 235 -1.58 25.21 12.64
C ARG A 235 -1.87 23.89 11.94
N GLN A 236 -1.95 22.78 12.66
CA GLN A 236 -2.11 21.43 12.12
C GLN A 236 -3.58 20.96 12.06
N VAL A 237 -4.50 21.73 12.62
CA VAL A 237 -5.95 21.40 12.60
C VAL A 237 -6.48 21.21 11.19
N ALA A 238 -6.05 22.05 10.22
CA ALA A 238 -6.48 21.94 8.83
C ALA A 238 -6.02 20.63 8.18
N ALA A 239 -4.75 20.27 8.35
CA ALA A 239 -4.19 19.02 7.80
C ALA A 239 -4.86 17.76 8.40
N VAL A 240 -5.18 17.79 9.71
CA VAL A 240 -5.91 16.69 10.36
C VAL A 240 -7.33 16.56 9.83
N ARG A 241 -8.04 17.68 9.59
CA ARG A 241 -9.39 17.67 9.00
C ARG A 241 -9.40 17.09 7.58
N GLU A 242 -8.44 17.50 6.77
CA GLU A 242 -8.29 16.98 5.40
C GLU A 242 -8.13 15.47 5.39
N LEU A 243 -7.30 14.90 6.28
CA LEU A 243 -7.14 13.45 6.41
C LEU A 243 -8.40 12.74 6.93
N LEU A 244 -9.21 13.40 7.75
CA LEU A 244 -10.48 12.86 8.23
C LEU A 244 -11.63 13.04 7.23
N GLY A 245 -11.40 13.68 6.07
CA GLY A 245 -12.41 13.93 5.05
C GLY A 245 -13.47 14.97 5.47
N GLN A 246 -13.10 15.93 6.33
CA GLN A 246 -13.95 16.99 6.87
C GLN A 246 -13.62 18.37 6.29
#